data_dafd990c59c96ce423bf08a5114cfc6f
#
_entry.id   dafd990c59c96ce423bf08a5114cfc6f
#
_cell.length_a   1.000
_cell.length_b   1.000
_cell.length_c   1.000
_cell.angle_alpha   90.00
_cell.angle_beta   90.00
_cell.angle_gamma   90.00
#
_symmetry.space_group_name_H-M   'P 1'
#
loop_
_entity.id
_entity.type
_entity.pdbx_description
1 polymer ?
#
loop_
_entity_poly.entity_id
_entity_poly.type
_entity_poly.pdbx_seq_one_letter_code
_entity_poly.pdbx_strand_id
1 'polypeptide(L)'
;MIDIKNITKSFGSLQVLKGIDLHIDKGEVVSIVGPSGAGKSTLLQIIGTLDSPDSGEIMIDGVDVRRLNQKKLSDFRNRNIGFVFQFHQLLPEFTALENIMIPAFIAGLSKSEAKKRGMELLDFMGLADRAKHKPNELSGGEKQRVAVARALVNNPAVVLADEPSGSLDSKNKAELHQLFFDLRDKTGQTFIIVTHDEQLASITDRTIKMRDGMLEKETETKASQNSGTEVRTDAEAGSESGK
;
A
#
# COMPACT_ATOMS: atom_id res chain seq x y z
N MET A 1 -2.44 13.07 -0.07
CA MET A 1 -1.77 12.26 -1.08
C MET A 1 -2.76 11.51 -1.96
N ILE A 2 -3.72 10.77 -1.42
CA ILE A 2 -4.85 10.20 -2.16
C ILE A 2 -6.13 10.89 -1.71
N ASP A 3 -6.89 11.43 -2.65
CA ASP A 3 -8.18 12.05 -2.41
C ASP A 3 -9.24 11.39 -3.29
N ILE A 4 -10.27 10.86 -2.66
CA ILE A 4 -11.40 10.18 -3.30
C ILE A 4 -12.66 10.93 -2.92
N LYS A 5 -13.47 11.31 -3.91
CA LYS A 5 -14.72 12.04 -3.69
C LYS A 5 -15.87 11.38 -4.41
N ASN A 6 -16.89 11.03 -3.63
CA ASN A 6 -18.18 10.52 -4.08
C ASN A 6 -18.05 9.35 -5.09
N ILE A 7 -17.16 8.38 -4.82
CA ILE A 7 -16.96 7.23 -5.70
C ILE A 7 -18.14 6.28 -5.60
N THR A 8 -18.75 6.01 -6.74
CA THR A 8 -19.79 4.99 -6.89
C THR A 8 -19.34 3.90 -7.85
N LYS A 9 -19.84 2.68 -7.63
CA LYS A 9 -19.62 1.53 -8.53
C LYS A 9 -20.76 0.56 -8.47
N SER A 10 -21.25 0.14 -9.64
CA SER A 10 -22.28 -0.88 -9.78
C SER A 10 -21.84 -1.99 -10.73
N PHE A 11 -22.33 -3.19 -10.52
CA PHE A 11 -22.21 -4.33 -11.41
C PHE A 11 -23.62 -4.83 -11.74
N GLY A 12 -24.12 -4.49 -12.92
CA GLY A 12 -25.52 -4.68 -13.29
C GLY A 12 -26.44 -3.88 -12.35
N SER A 13 -27.38 -4.54 -11.68
CA SER A 13 -28.29 -3.91 -10.71
C SER A 13 -27.71 -3.76 -9.30
N LEU A 14 -26.56 -4.36 -9.01
CA LEU A 14 -25.96 -4.33 -7.68
C LEU A 14 -25.03 -3.12 -7.54
N GLN A 15 -25.40 -2.15 -6.70
CA GLN A 15 -24.54 -1.04 -6.34
C GLN A 15 -23.59 -1.49 -5.22
N VAL A 16 -22.28 -1.59 -5.53
CA VAL A 16 -21.24 -2.07 -4.62
C VAL A 16 -20.60 -0.94 -3.85
N LEU A 17 -20.35 0.22 -4.48
CA LEU A 17 -19.87 1.43 -3.80
C LEU A 17 -20.92 2.53 -3.90
N LYS A 18 -21.22 3.19 -2.78
CA LYS A 18 -22.37 4.07 -2.63
C LYS A 18 -21.98 5.49 -2.21
N GLY A 19 -21.01 6.09 -2.92
CA GLY A 19 -20.53 7.43 -2.62
C GLY A 19 -19.44 7.41 -1.54
N ILE A 20 -18.26 6.93 -1.89
CA ILE A 20 -17.11 6.85 -0.99
C ILE A 20 -16.34 8.17 -1.05
N ASP A 21 -16.14 8.80 0.10
CA ASP A 21 -15.22 9.91 0.31
C ASP A 21 -14.08 9.42 1.23
N LEU A 22 -12.83 9.60 0.81
CA LEU A 22 -11.67 9.12 1.56
C LEU A 22 -10.45 9.98 1.25
N HIS A 23 -9.73 10.38 2.30
CA HIS A 23 -8.43 11.01 2.21
C HIS A 23 -7.37 10.15 2.88
N ILE A 24 -6.19 10.01 2.26
CA ILE A 24 -5.03 9.29 2.81
C ILE A 24 -3.80 10.14 2.66
N ASP A 25 -3.08 10.33 3.75
CA ASP A 25 -1.86 11.12 3.80
C ASP A 25 -0.65 10.34 3.26
N LYS A 26 0.41 11.08 2.91
CA LYS A 26 1.66 10.48 2.49
C LYS A 26 2.38 9.83 3.68
N GLY A 27 2.91 8.62 3.48
CA GLY A 27 3.61 7.88 4.53
C GLY A 27 2.68 7.23 5.57
N GLU A 28 1.37 7.20 5.30
CA GLU A 28 0.38 6.59 6.18
C GLU A 28 0.21 5.10 5.84
N VAL A 29 0.08 4.25 6.85
CA VAL A 29 -0.32 2.85 6.73
C VAL A 29 -1.78 2.74 7.17
N VAL A 30 -2.69 2.59 6.20
CA VAL A 30 -4.12 2.52 6.42
C VAL A 30 -4.64 1.12 6.20
N SER A 31 -5.45 0.61 7.13
CA SER A 31 -6.20 -0.62 6.92
C SER A 31 -7.66 -0.35 6.57
N ILE A 32 -8.20 -1.11 5.62
CA ILE A 32 -9.63 -1.13 5.28
C ILE A 32 -10.19 -2.48 5.70
N VAL A 33 -11.09 -2.47 6.67
CA VAL A 33 -11.70 -3.68 7.24
C VAL A 33 -13.21 -3.72 7.01
N GLY A 34 -13.80 -4.89 7.09
CA GLY A 34 -15.25 -5.07 6.98
C GLY A 34 -15.62 -6.47 6.50
N PRO A 35 -16.91 -6.82 6.53
CA PRO A 35 -17.38 -8.15 6.12
C PRO A 35 -17.07 -8.46 4.64
N SER A 36 -17.14 -9.74 4.28
CA SER A 36 -17.07 -10.15 2.88
C SER A 36 -18.22 -9.50 2.09
N GLY A 37 -17.95 -9.05 0.87
CA GLY A 37 -18.94 -8.36 0.05
C GLY A 37 -19.15 -6.87 0.38
N ALA A 38 -18.47 -6.31 1.39
CA ALA A 38 -18.61 -4.88 1.73
C ALA A 38 -18.10 -3.90 0.66
N GLY A 39 -17.36 -4.39 -0.37
CA GLY A 39 -16.83 -3.57 -1.47
C GLY A 39 -15.34 -3.21 -1.33
N LYS A 40 -14.63 -3.75 -0.33
CA LYS A 40 -13.22 -3.41 -0.03
C LYS A 40 -12.28 -3.63 -1.22
N SER A 41 -12.27 -4.83 -1.80
CA SER A 41 -11.42 -5.13 -2.97
C SER A 41 -11.82 -4.31 -4.19
N THR A 42 -13.12 -4.02 -4.37
CA THR A 42 -13.59 -3.12 -5.44
C THR A 42 -13.04 -1.71 -5.26
N LEU A 43 -13.10 -1.17 -4.04
CA LEU A 43 -12.51 0.13 -3.73
C LEU A 43 -11.01 0.14 -4.00
N LEU A 44 -10.29 -0.90 -3.53
CA LEU A 44 -8.85 -1.03 -3.76
C LEU A 44 -8.49 -1.10 -5.26
N GLN A 45 -9.27 -1.85 -6.06
CA GLN A 45 -9.09 -1.95 -7.51
C GLN A 45 -9.33 -0.61 -8.22
N ILE A 46 -10.30 0.17 -7.76
CA ILE A 46 -10.59 1.50 -8.30
C ILE A 46 -9.49 2.49 -7.94
N ILE A 47 -9.01 2.52 -6.68
CA ILE A 47 -7.84 3.33 -6.28
C ILE A 47 -6.62 2.92 -7.13
N GLY A 48 -6.45 1.63 -7.32
CA GLY A 48 -5.38 1.05 -8.14
C GLY A 48 -5.54 1.24 -9.65
N THR A 49 -6.60 1.90 -10.10
CA THR A 49 -6.89 2.11 -11.53
C THR A 49 -7.00 0.80 -12.34
N LEU A 50 -7.27 -0.32 -11.67
CA LEU A 50 -7.53 -1.62 -12.33
C LEU A 50 -8.99 -1.73 -12.80
N ASP A 51 -9.89 -1.03 -12.11
CA ASP A 51 -11.27 -0.83 -12.51
C ASP A 51 -11.61 0.67 -12.50
N SER A 52 -12.68 1.04 -13.20
CA SER A 52 -13.15 2.43 -13.27
C SER A 52 -14.40 2.61 -12.42
N PRO A 53 -14.53 3.70 -11.65
CA PRO A 53 -15.76 4.01 -10.97
C PRO A 53 -16.83 4.48 -11.97
N ASP A 54 -18.11 4.36 -11.59
CA ASP A 54 -19.22 4.91 -12.37
C ASP A 54 -19.24 6.44 -12.27
N SER A 55 -18.99 6.97 -11.07
CA SER A 55 -18.91 8.43 -10.81
C SER A 55 -17.90 8.75 -9.71
N GLY A 56 -17.67 10.05 -9.51
CA GLY A 56 -16.77 10.60 -8.48
C GLY A 56 -15.40 11.00 -9.02
N GLU A 57 -14.49 11.40 -8.15
CA GLU A 57 -13.14 11.88 -8.49
C GLU A 57 -12.08 11.10 -7.73
N ILE A 58 -10.92 10.88 -8.36
CA ILE A 58 -9.77 10.22 -7.74
C ILE A 58 -8.52 11.00 -8.09
N MET A 59 -7.90 11.57 -7.05
CA MET A 59 -6.61 12.23 -7.14
C MET A 59 -5.56 11.37 -6.45
N ILE A 60 -4.46 11.10 -7.10
CA ILE A 60 -3.30 10.40 -6.53
C ILE A 60 -2.07 11.25 -6.79
N ASP A 61 -1.40 11.67 -5.73
CA ASP A 61 -0.22 12.53 -5.77
C ASP A 61 -0.42 13.77 -6.66
N GLY A 62 -1.60 14.42 -6.53
CA GLY A 62 -1.97 15.62 -7.29
C GLY A 62 -2.43 15.36 -8.72
N VAL A 63 -2.50 14.11 -9.18
CA VAL A 63 -2.93 13.74 -10.52
C VAL A 63 -4.36 13.20 -10.52
N ASP A 64 -5.25 13.82 -11.30
CA ASP A 64 -6.59 13.28 -11.56
C ASP A 64 -6.49 12.08 -12.53
N VAL A 65 -6.55 10.87 -11.97
CA VAL A 65 -6.35 9.64 -12.75
C VAL A 65 -7.48 9.36 -13.74
N ARG A 66 -8.68 9.90 -13.51
CA ARG A 66 -9.84 9.74 -14.40
C ARG A 66 -9.71 10.55 -15.70
N ARG A 67 -8.89 11.60 -15.72
CA ARG A 67 -8.63 12.42 -16.92
C ARG A 67 -7.53 11.85 -17.81
N LEU A 68 -6.84 10.81 -17.35
CA LEU A 68 -5.79 10.17 -18.12
C LEU A 68 -6.39 9.25 -19.20
N ASN A 69 -5.84 9.33 -20.42
CA ASN A 69 -6.14 8.33 -21.44
C ASN A 69 -5.49 6.99 -21.09
N GLN A 70 -5.90 5.90 -21.72
CA GLN A 70 -5.46 4.53 -21.44
C GLN A 70 -3.93 4.39 -21.36
N LYS A 71 -3.19 4.99 -22.29
CA LYS A 71 -1.72 4.90 -22.31
C LYS A 71 -1.11 5.62 -21.10
N LYS A 72 -1.54 6.85 -20.83
CA LYS A 72 -1.07 7.63 -19.67
C LYS A 72 -1.47 6.98 -18.36
N LEU A 73 -2.66 6.39 -18.29
CA LEU A 73 -3.14 5.68 -17.11
C LEU A 73 -2.31 4.41 -16.82
N SER A 74 -1.95 3.66 -17.86
CA SER A 74 -1.06 2.50 -17.71
C SER A 74 0.34 2.88 -17.26
N ASP A 75 0.91 3.96 -17.84
CA ASP A 75 2.19 4.50 -17.42
C ASP A 75 2.13 5.01 -15.96
N PHE A 76 1.08 5.73 -15.61
CA PHE A 76 0.85 6.24 -14.27
C PHE A 76 0.78 5.09 -13.25
N ARG A 77 -0.06 4.08 -13.52
CA ARG A 77 -0.19 2.89 -12.67
C ARG A 77 1.14 2.20 -12.45
N ASN A 78 1.89 1.93 -13.52
CA ASN A 78 3.18 1.26 -13.44
C ASN A 78 4.21 2.00 -12.56
N ARG A 79 4.20 3.34 -12.59
CA ARG A 79 5.17 4.17 -11.88
C ARG A 79 4.75 4.54 -10.46
N ASN A 80 3.45 4.70 -10.23
CA ASN A 80 2.95 5.32 -9.00
C ASN A 80 2.17 4.36 -8.08
N ILE A 81 1.83 3.16 -8.55
CA ILE A 81 1.01 2.21 -7.80
C ILE A 81 1.70 0.84 -7.77
N GLY A 82 1.99 0.37 -6.55
CA GLY A 82 2.43 -1.01 -6.32
C GLY A 82 1.25 -1.88 -5.91
N PHE A 83 1.24 -3.15 -6.31
CA PHE A 83 0.19 -4.11 -5.92
C PHE A 83 0.78 -5.32 -5.23
N VAL A 84 0.15 -5.71 -4.12
CA VAL A 84 0.42 -6.93 -3.36
C VAL A 84 -0.89 -7.69 -3.19
N PHE A 85 -0.94 -8.96 -3.61
CA PHE A 85 -2.13 -9.80 -3.55
C PHE A 85 -1.93 -10.99 -2.62
N GLN A 86 -3.01 -11.58 -2.13
CA GLN A 86 -3.02 -12.74 -1.26
C GLN A 86 -2.26 -13.94 -1.87
N PHE A 87 -2.42 -14.20 -3.15
CA PHE A 87 -1.79 -15.32 -3.87
C PHE A 87 -0.54 -14.91 -4.65
N HIS A 88 0.22 -13.91 -4.16
CA HIS A 88 1.53 -13.44 -4.65
C HIS A 88 1.58 -13.09 -6.15
N GLN A 89 0.92 -13.83 -7.02
CA GLN A 89 0.86 -13.67 -8.48
C GLN A 89 2.26 -13.51 -9.12
N LEU A 90 3.21 -14.33 -8.64
CA LEU A 90 4.54 -14.41 -9.26
C LEU A 90 4.46 -15.26 -10.54
N LEU A 91 5.19 -14.85 -11.55
CA LEU A 91 5.31 -15.58 -12.80
C LEU A 91 6.24 -16.78 -12.59
N PRO A 92 5.77 -18.03 -12.75
CA PRO A 92 6.50 -19.23 -12.37
C PRO A 92 7.73 -19.50 -13.26
N GLU A 93 7.78 -18.96 -14.47
CA GLU A 93 8.89 -19.10 -15.40
C GLU A 93 10.10 -18.25 -15.01
N PHE A 94 9.88 -17.16 -14.26
CA PHE A 94 10.87 -16.19 -13.88
C PHE A 94 11.39 -16.42 -12.46
N THR A 95 12.65 -16.09 -12.24
CA THR A 95 13.26 -16.07 -10.91
C THR A 95 12.67 -14.96 -10.01
N ALA A 96 12.97 -15.00 -8.72
CA ALA A 96 12.57 -13.94 -7.78
C ALA A 96 13.03 -12.55 -8.26
N LEU A 97 14.30 -12.43 -8.64
CA LEU A 97 14.83 -11.17 -9.17
C LEU A 97 14.14 -10.74 -10.46
N GLU A 98 13.92 -11.63 -11.39
CA GLU A 98 13.25 -11.31 -12.66
C GLU A 98 11.81 -10.88 -12.45
N ASN A 99 11.06 -11.52 -11.55
CA ASN A 99 9.72 -11.08 -11.16
C ASN A 99 9.71 -9.63 -10.66
N ILE A 100 10.70 -9.24 -9.85
CA ILE A 100 10.84 -7.87 -9.34
C ILE A 100 11.19 -6.90 -10.47
N MET A 101 12.02 -7.30 -11.43
CA MET A 101 12.50 -6.45 -12.51
C MET A 101 11.43 -6.13 -13.57
N ILE A 102 10.39 -6.95 -13.71
CA ILE A 102 9.36 -6.77 -14.77
C ILE A 102 8.74 -5.37 -14.76
N PRO A 103 8.20 -4.83 -13.64
CA PRO A 103 7.63 -3.49 -13.66
C PRO A 103 8.67 -2.40 -13.99
N ALA A 104 9.94 -2.59 -13.61
CA ALA A 104 11.01 -1.68 -13.94
C ALA A 104 11.31 -1.65 -15.45
N PHE A 105 11.26 -2.81 -16.12
CA PHE A 105 11.37 -2.87 -17.58
C PHE A 105 10.20 -2.18 -18.29
N ILE A 106 8.99 -2.36 -17.80
CA ILE A 106 7.80 -1.67 -18.33
C ILE A 106 7.95 -0.15 -18.16
N ALA A 107 8.55 0.31 -17.05
CA ALA A 107 8.87 1.72 -16.82
C ALA A 107 10.01 2.27 -17.70
N GLY A 108 10.70 1.38 -18.46
CA GLY A 108 11.77 1.76 -19.37
C GLY A 108 13.17 1.78 -18.75
N LEU A 109 13.35 1.20 -17.55
CA LEU A 109 14.68 1.11 -16.93
C LEU A 109 15.58 0.14 -17.69
N SER A 110 16.89 0.44 -17.73
CA SER A 110 17.88 -0.46 -18.26
C SER A 110 17.98 -1.75 -17.42
N LYS A 111 18.47 -2.83 -18.03
CA LYS A 111 18.67 -4.12 -17.32
C LYS A 111 19.58 -3.96 -16.10
N SER A 112 20.59 -3.11 -16.20
CA SER A 112 21.54 -2.85 -15.10
C SER A 112 20.85 -2.16 -13.92
N GLU A 113 20.06 -1.11 -14.18
CA GLU A 113 19.31 -0.36 -13.15
C GLU A 113 18.21 -1.21 -12.52
N ALA A 114 17.43 -1.92 -13.34
CA ALA A 114 16.38 -2.81 -12.84
C ALA A 114 16.97 -3.91 -11.93
N LYS A 115 18.11 -4.51 -12.35
CA LYS A 115 18.82 -5.52 -11.54
C LYS A 115 19.35 -4.91 -10.23
N LYS A 116 19.95 -3.71 -10.28
CA LYS A 116 20.47 -3.04 -9.10
C LYS A 116 19.34 -2.81 -8.08
N ARG A 117 18.23 -2.18 -8.49
CA ARG A 117 17.07 -1.95 -7.61
C ARG A 117 16.45 -3.25 -7.09
N GLY A 118 16.32 -4.26 -7.96
CA GLY A 118 15.77 -5.56 -7.56
C GLY A 118 16.64 -6.26 -6.51
N MET A 119 17.97 -6.20 -6.63
CA MET A 119 18.89 -6.78 -5.65
C MET A 119 18.87 -6.01 -4.32
N GLU A 120 18.82 -4.67 -4.34
CA GLU A 120 18.69 -3.84 -3.15
C GLU A 120 17.40 -4.17 -2.38
N LEU A 121 16.29 -4.37 -3.09
CA LEU A 121 15.02 -4.78 -2.48
C LEU A 121 15.07 -6.21 -1.93
N LEU A 122 15.68 -7.16 -2.64
CA LEU A 122 15.86 -8.53 -2.15
C LEU A 122 16.74 -8.58 -0.91
N ASP A 123 17.80 -7.78 -0.86
CA ASP A 123 18.67 -7.67 0.32
C ASP A 123 17.89 -7.11 1.51
N PHE A 124 17.14 -6.04 1.30
CA PHE A 124 16.25 -5.46 2.32
C PHE A 124 15.24 -6.48 2.88
N MET A 125 14.71 -7.35 2.00
CA MET A 125 13.76 -8.42 2.36
C MET A 125 14.44 -9.64 3.00
N GLY A 126 15.76 -9.68 3.12
CA GLY A 126 16.52 -10.84 3.57
C GLY A 126 16.50 -12.01 2.59
N LEU A 127 16.40 -11.72 1.28
CA LEU A 127 16.25 -12.71 0.20
C LEU A 127 17.32 -12.61 -0.88
N ALA A 128 18.46 -11.96 -0.60
CA ALA A 128 19.55 -11.84 -1.59
C ALA A 128 19.98 -13.19 -2.16
N ASP A 129 20.09 -14.21 -1.31
CA ASP A 129 20.46 -15.59 -1.69
C ASP A 129 19.36 -16.31 -2.51
N ARG A 130 18.15 -15.79 -2.51
CA ARG A 130 17.00 -16.32 -3.25
C ARG A 130 16.81 -15.68 -4.62
N ALA A 131 17.64 -14.71 -5.00
CA ALA A 131 17.51 -13.95 -6.25
C ALA A 131 17.32 -14.81 -7.51
N LYS A 132 17.97 -15.99 -7.56
CA LYS A 132 17.92 -16.92 -8.69
C LYS A 132 16.89 -18.04 -8.56
N HIS A 133 16.20 -18.14 -7.41
CA HIS A 133 15.18 -19.16 -7.19
C HIS A 133 13.90 -18.80 -7.94
N LYS A 134 13.23 -19.83 -8.44
CA LYS A 134 11.88 -19.71 -9.02
C LYS A 134 10.80 -19.78 -7.94
N PRO A 135 9.58 -19.32 -8.20
CA PRO A 135 8.51 -19.31 -7.21
C PRO A 135 8.23 -20.69 -6.56
N ASN A 136 8.37 -21.79 -7.29
CA ASN A 136 8.19 -23.14 -6.76
C ASN A 136 9.29 -23.58 -5.76
N GLU A 137 10.41 -22.87 -5.72
CA GLU A 137 11.54 -23.09 -4.81
C GLU A 137 11.51 -22.19 -3.58
N LEU A 138 10.50 -21.33 -3.46
CA LEU A 138 10.31 -20.38 -2.38
C LEU A 138 9.17 -20.80 -1.45
N SER A 139 9.33 -20.56 -0.15
CA SER A 139 8.25 -20.67 0.83
C SER A 139 7.14 -19.63 0.58
N GLY A 140 5.97 -19.78 1.22
CA GLY A 140 4.88 -18.82 1.11
C GLY A 140 5.29 -17.40 1.54
N GLY A 141 5.99 -17.29 2.68
CA GLY A 141 6.49 -16.00 3.18
C GLY A 141 7.56 -15.37 2.26
N GLU A 142 8.48 -16.18 1.70
CA GLU A 142 9.46 -15.69 0.72
C GLU A 142 8.79 -15.19 -0.56
N LYS A 143 7.79 -15.93 -1.09
CA LYS A 143 6.99 -15.48 -2.25
C LYS A 143 6.32 -14.14 -1.98
N GLN A 144 5.75 -13.96 -0.79
CA GLN A 144 5.06 -12.72 -0.43
C GLN A 144 6.05 -11.56 -0.32
N ARG A 145 7.21 -11.75 0.28
CA ARG A 145 8.27 -10.72 0.31
C ARG A 145 8.78 -10.37 -1.10
N VAL A 146 8.90 -11.34 -2.01
CA VAL A 146 9.21 -11.07 -3.44
C VAL A 146 8.09 -10.26 -4.10
N ALA A 147 6.82 -10.54 -3.82
CA ALA A 147 5.69 -9.77 -4.34
C ALA A 147 5.68 -8.33 -3.82
N VAL A 148 6.04 -8.11 -2.55
CA VAL A 148 6.21 -6.77 -1.97
C VAL A 148 7.39 -6.05 -2.64
N ALA A 149 8.53 -6.70 -2.81
CA ALA A 149 9.68 -6.12 -3.51
C ALA A 149 9.34 -5.73 -4.96
N ARG A 150 8.58 -6.58 -5.67
CA ARG A 150 8.08 -6.27 -7.02
C ARG A 150 7.20 -5.03 -7.03
N ALA A 151 6.32 -4.88 -6.04
CA ALA A 151 5.46 -3.71 -5.92
C ALA A 151 6.25 -2.42 -5.72
N LEU A 152 7.42 -2.49 -5.08
CA LEU A 152 8.25 -1.34 -4.70
C LEU A 152 9.31 -0.94 -5.73
N VAL A 153 9.61 -1.76 -6.75
CA VAL A 153 10.79 -1.56 -7.64
C VAL A 153 10.80 -0.22 -8.36
N ASN A 154 9.63 0.34 -8.65
CA ASN A 154 9.50 1.65 -9.30
C ASN A 154 9.37 2.81 -8.29
N ASN A 155 9.53 2.56 -6.98
CA ASN A 155 9.33 3.55 -5.93
C ASN A 155 7.95 4.24 -6.04
N PRO A 156 6.85 3.49 -5.96
CA PRO A 156 5.51 4.00 -6.20
C PRO A 156 5.08 5.01 -5.11
N ALA A 157 4.12 5.86 -5.43
CA ALA A 157 3.50 6.76 -4.45
C ALA A 157 2.72 5.99 -3.38
N VAL A 158 2.07 4.90 -3.76
CA VAL A 158 1.28 4.04 -2.86
C VAL A 158 1.44 2.57 -3.19
N VAL A 159 1.43 1.73 -2.16
CA VAL A 159 1.29 0.27 -2.27
C VAL A 159 -0.10 -0.15 -1.79
N LEU A 160 -0.81 -0.83 -2.66
CA LEU A 160 -2.15 -1.38 -2.41
C LEU A 160 -2.01 -2.88 -2.15
N ALA A 161 -2.49 -3.33 -0.99
CA ALA A 161 -2.40 -4.73 -0.58
C ALA A 161 -3.81 -5.31 -0.33
N ASP A 162 -4.17 -6.36 -1.06
CA ASP A 162 -5.43 -7.08 -0.90
C ASP A 162 -5.17 -8.40 -0.17
N GLU A 163 -5.56 -8.49 1.11
CA GLU A 163 -5.37 -9.64 2.00
C GLU A 163 -3.93 -10.21 1.99
N PRO A 164 -2.88 -9.37 2.13
CA PRO A 164 -1.50 -9.77 1.83
C PRO A 164 -0.95 -10.88 2.74
N SER A 165 -1.53 -11.09 3.90
CA SER A 165 -1.13 -12.10 4.87
C SER A 165 -2.07 -13.32 4.94
N GLY A 166 -3.16 -13.33 4.14
CA GLY A 166 -4.24 -14.29 4.27
C GLY A 166 -3.85 -15.76 4.00
N SER A 167 -2.77 -16.00 3.27
CA SER A 167 -2.27 -17.35 2.94
C SER A 167 -1.04 -17.77 3.78
N LEU A 168 -0.62 -16.96 4.75
CA LEU A 168 0.59 -17.17 5.53
C LEU A 168 0.30 -17.79 6.90
N ASP A 169 1.25 -18.56 7.41
CA ASP A 169 1.27 -18.98 8.81
C ASP A 169 1.52 -17.78 9.76
N SER A 170 1.28 -17.97 11.05
CA SER A 170 1.31 -16.90 12.06
C SER A 170 2.67 -16.19 12.13
N LYS A 171 3.80 -16.90 11.95
CA LYS A 171 5.14 -16.33 11.99
C LYS A 171 5.39 -15.43 10.77
N ASN A 172 5.19 -15.97 9.57
CA ASN A 172 5.36 -15.23 8.33
C ASN A 172 4.39 -14.04 8.24
N LYS A 173 3.19 -14.16 8.81
CA LYS A 173 2.22 -13.07 8.92
C LYS A 173 2.77 -11.92 9.77
N ALA A 174 3.28 -12.19 10.98
CA ALA A 174 3.86 -11.16 11.84
C ALA A 174 5.08 -10.48 11.20
N GLU A 175 5.96 -11.25 10.55
CA GLU A 175 7.11 -10.71 9.81
C GLU A 175 6.69 -9.80 8.65
N LEU A 176 5.63 -10.16 7.91
CA LEU A 176 5.11 -9.33 6.83
C LEU A 176 4.48 -8.03 7.35
N HIS A 177 3.75 -8.09 8.47
CA HIS A 177 3.17 -6.92 9.10
C HIS A 177 4.28 -5.94 9.52
N GLN A 178 5.30 -6.42 10.21
CA GLN A 178 6.45 -5.58 10.61
C GLN A 178 7.16 -4.97 9.38
N LEU A 179 7.29 -5.73 8.30
CA LEU A 179 7.91 -5.26 7.06
C LEU A 179 7.21 -4.02 6.47
N PHE A 180 5.88 -3.92 6.54
CA PHE A 180 5.17 -2.73 6.06
C PHE A 180 5.54 -1.48 6.85
N PHE A 181 5.67 -1.59 8.18
CA PHE A 181 6.09 -0.47 9.03
C PHE A 181 7.56 -0.11 8.82
N ASP A 182 8.45 -1.11 8.71
CA ASP A 182 9.86 -0.88 8.41
C ASP A 182 10.05 -0.15 7.07
N LEU A 183 9.26 -0.50 6.06
CA LEU A 183 9.25 0.17 4.76
C LEU A 183 8.73 1.59 4.87
N ARG A 184 7.61 1.82 5.58
CA ARG A 184 7.11 3.17 5.84
C ARG A 184 8.18 4.03 6.53
N ASP A 185 8.76 3.54 7.61
CA ASP A 185 9.71 4.30 8.44
C ASP A 185 11.00 4.63 7.69
N LYS A 186 11.49 3.70 6.84
CA LYS A 186 12.73 3.91 6.08
C LYS A 186 12.55 4.70 4.79
N THR A 187 11.40 4.59 4.14
CA THR A 187 11.19 5.12 2.77
C THR A 187 10.08 6.15 2.67
N GLY A 188 9.28 6.34 3.73
CA GLY A 188 8.08 7.19 3.68
C GLY A 188 6.96 6.60 2.80
N GLN A 189 6.97 5.27 2.59
CA GLN A 189 6.02 4.59 1.73
C GLN A 189 4.62 4.61 2.31
N THR A 190 3.62 4.93 1.50
CA THR A 190 2.20 4.85 1.85
C THR A 190 1.65 3.46 1.54
N PHE A 191 0.87 2.90 2.47
CA PHE A 191 0.21 1.61 2.28
C PHE A 191 -1.29 1.71 2.52
N ILE A 192 -2.07 1.06 1.64
CA ILE A 192 -3.50 0.80 1.84
C ILE A 192 -3.69 -0.71 1.85
N ILE A 193 -4.11 -1.25 2.98
CA ILE A 193 -4.19 -2.70 3.19
C ILE A 193 -5.65 -3.09 3.44
N VAL A 194 -6.25 -3.81 2.51
CA VAL A 194 -7.53 -4.49 2.74
C VAL A 194 -7.24 -5.76 3.51
N THR A 195 -7.88 -5.94 4.66
CA THR A 195 -7.69 -7.13 5.49
C THR A 195 -8.90 -7.41 6.38
N HIS A 196 -9.03 -8.68 6.77
CA HIS A 196 -9.89 -9.11 7.87
C HIS A 196 -9.09 -9.44 9.15
N ASP A 197 -7.78 -9.23 9.12
CA ASP A 197 -6.88 -9.47 10.25
C ASP A 197 -6.96 -8.30 11.26
N GLU A 198 -7.61 -8.54 12.40
CA GLU A 198 -7.77 -7.55 13.46
C GLU A 198 -6.44 -7.14 14.10
N GLN A 199 -5.43 -8.04 14.12
CA GLN A 199 -4.12 -7.72 14.67
C GLN A 199 -3.41 -6.68 13.78
N LEU A 200 -3.42 -6.88 12.46
CA LEU A 200 -2.86 -5.89 11.54
C LEU A 200 -3.62 -4.57 11.63
N ALA A 201 -4.96 -4.61 11.63
CA ALA A 201 -5.78 -3.41 11.72
C ALA A 201 -5.51 -2.61 13.00
N SER A 202 -5.21 -3.28 14.12
CA SER A 202 -4.96 -2.62 15.41
C SER A 202 -3.61 -1.88 15.50
N ILE A 203 -2.66 -2.16 14.59
CA ILE A 203 -1.32 -1.55 14.57
C ILE A 203 -1.11 -0.57 13.43
N THR A 204 -2.04 -0.48 12.47
CA THR A 204 -2.00 0.54 11.41
C THR A 204 -2.27 1.94 11.96
N ASP A 205 -1.80 2.98 11.28
CA ASP A 205 -1.97 4.37 11.74
C ASP A 205 -3.46 4.73 11.83
N ARG A 206 -4.26 4.23 10.87
CA ARG A 206 -5.71 4.43 10.80
C ARG A 206 -6.42 3.20 10.27
N THR A 207 -7.57 2.87 10.88
CA THR A 207 -8.45 1.79 10.43
C THR A 207 -9.76 2.37 9.92
N ILE A 208 -10.09 2.04 8.68
CA ILE A 208 -11.30 2.44 7.99
C ILE A 208 -12.24 1.23 7.95
N LYS A 209 -13.43 1.36 8.54
CA LYS A 209 -14.46 0.32 8.51
C LYS A 209 -15.36 0.54 7.31
N MET A 210 -15.54 -0.52 6.52
CA MET A 210 -16.42 -0.51 5.36
C MET A 210 -17.56 -1.50 5.54
N ARG A 211 -18.80 -1.07 5.27
CA ARG A 211 -20.00 -1.89 5.35
C ARG A 211 -20.99 -1.49 4.26
N ASP A 212 -21.56 -2.48 3.59
CA ASP A 212 -22.64 -2.33 2.59
C ASP A 212 -22.35 -1.25 1.52
N GLY A 213 -21.07 -1.14 1.11
CA GLY A 213 -20.62 -0.19 0.08
C GLY A 213 -20.41 1.25 0.57
N MET A 214 -20.40 1.48 1.88
CA MET A 214 -20.14 2.79 2.51
C MET A 214 -19.01 2.69 3.52
N LEU A 215 -18.35 3.81 3.81
CA LEU A 215 -17.42 3.90 4.92
C LEU A 215 -18.20 4.17 6.20
N GLU A 216 -17.93 3.37 7.23
CA GLU A 216 -18.34 3.67 8.61
C GLU A 216 -17.27 4.62 9.22
N LYS A 217 -17.57 5.09 10.42
CA LYS A 217 -16.72 6.04 11.15
C LYS A 217 -15.25 5.57 11.23
N GLU A 218 -14.32 6.41 10.82
CA GLU A 218 -12.87 6.19 10.94
C GLU A 218 -12.45 6.14 12.40
N THR A 219 -11.50 5.28 12.72
CA THR A 219 -10.92 5.18 14.07
C THR A 219 -9.42 5.40 13.94
N GLU A 220 -8.91 6.51 14.47
CA GLU A 220 -7.47 6.72 14.65
C GLU A 220 -6.95 5.70 15.67
N THR A 221 -5.88 5.01 15.32
CA THR A 221 -5.26 4.04 16.21
C THR A 221 -4.28 4.77 17.14
N LYS A 222 -4.19 4.36 18.41
CA LYS A 222 -3.37 5.01 19.45
C LYS A 222 -1.88 5.22 19.11
N ALA A 223 -1.37 4.61 18.06
CA ALA A 223 0.00 4.80 17.58
C ALA A 223 0.27 6.23 17.07
N SER A 224 -0.73 6.91 16.52
CA SER A 224 -0.59 8.29 15.99
C SER A 224 -0.57 9.37 17.10
N GLN A 225 -0.93 9.04 18.34
CA GLN A 225 -1.01 10.02 19.43
C GLN A 225 0.33 10.29 20.13
N ASN A 226 1.36 9.48 19.90
CA ASN A 226 2.68 9.64 20.57
C ASN A 226 3.70 10.48 19.81
N SER A 227 3.41 10.95 18.59
CA SER A 227 4.33 11.78 17.80
C SER A 227 4.08 13.29 17.92
N GLY A 228 3.12 13.71 18.73
CA GLY A 228 2.62 15.09 18.82
C GLY A 228 3.00 15.89 20.07
N THR A 229 3.87 15.38 20.97
CA THR A 229 4.14 16.10 22.24
C THR A 229 5.63 16.07 22.59
N GLU A 230 6.39 17.01 22.04
CA GLU A 230 7.58 17.60 22.66
C GLU A 230 8.09 18.78 21.83
N VAL A 231 7.48 19.94 21.98
CA VAL A 231 8.19 21.23 21.94
C VAL A 231 7.42 22.18 22.87
N ARG A 232 7.74 22.16 24.14
CA ARG A 232 7.54 23.33 24.98
C ARG A 232 8.91 23.87 25.34
N THR A 233 9.25 24.94 24.67
CA THR A 233 10.32 25.86 25.03
C THR A 233 9.95 26.57 26.32
N ASP A 234 10.61 26.25 27.41
CA ASP A 234 10.69 27.12 28.58
C ASP A 234 11.72 28.21 28.31
N ALA A 235 11.22 29.35 27.88
CA ALA A 235 11.96 30.60 27.90
C ALA A 235 11.03 31.64 28.52
N GLU A 236 11.13 31.81 29.87
CA GLU A 236 10.84 33.06 30.57
C GLU A 236 10.97 32.86 32.08
N ALA A 237 11.96 33.48 32.61
CA ALA A 237 12.00 34.07 33.96
C ALA A 237 13.48 34.39 34.28
N GLY A 238 13.88 35.53 34.57
CA GLY A 238 13.27 36.73 35.05
C GLY A 238 14.39 37.71 35.35
N SER A 239 14.21 38.87 34.87
CA SER A 239 14.90 40.03 35.41
C SER A 239 14.09 40.53 36.61
N GLU A 240 14.68 40.78 37.71
CA GLU A 240 14.41 42.00 38.50
C GLU A 240 15.06 41.98 39.86
N SER A 241 15.57 43.13 40.12
CA SER A 241 15.82 43.82 41.38
C SER A 241 17.23 43.66 41.94
N GLY A 242 18.05 44.64 42.09
CA GLY A 242 17.66 45.99 42.51
C GLY A 242 18.44 46.37 43.75
N LYS A 243 19.19 47.37 43.63
CA LYS A 243 20.01 48.13 44.56
C LYS A 243 21.50 47.82 44.57
#